data_47bc134eca1126777d8526bd4aef353a
#
_entry.id   47bc134eca1126777d8526bd4aef353a
#
_cell.length_a   1.000
_cell.length_b   1.000
_cell.length_c   1.000
_cell.angle_alpha   90.00
_cell.angle_beta   90.00
_cell.angle_gamma   90.00
#
_symmetry.space_group_name_H-M   'P 1'
#
loop_
_entity.id
_entity.type
_entity.pdbx_description
1 polymer ?
#
loop_
_entity_poly.entity_id
_entity_poly.type
_entity_poly.pdbx_seq_one_letter_code
_entity_poly.pdbx_strand_id
1 'polypeptide(L)'
;MNTTFSNLPDSWNDVDELISILSAWGISYLVGLDHGASPSSIAIDQQSAVALIQRLARCDEYPRVRDASISLFLLHPELADAVLQAIHESDPEITERIAVLTLATLYLQRLWSFHLTMALGHAPSFPEHRFAFLWKSRNLPPPAYHYGKYGLLALQEAEQRRTGYPFTFIGDWQNQVDQLLLQEEAKHHQIHIPLQLPQEEKQDGQELHL
;
A
#
# COMPACT_ATOMS: atom_id res chain seq x y z
N MET A 1 9.95 17.46 -35.92
CA MET A 1 10.67 17.90 -34.71
C MET A 1 10.33 16.94 -33.62
N ASN A 2 11.18 15.92 -33.40
CA ASN A 2 10.99 14.92 -32.35
C ASN A 2 11.58 15.50 -31.07
N THR A 3 10.73 15.92 -30.15
CA THR A 3 11.14 16.27 -28.79
C THR A 3 11.28 14.96 -28.01
N THR A 4 12.50 14.47 -27.91
CA THR A 4 12.91 13.38 -27.05
C THR A 4 12.78 13.86 -25.59
N PHE A 5 11.79 13.35 -24.88
CA PHE A 5 11.68 13.46 -23.42
C PHE A 5 12.68 12.49 -22.76
N SER A 6 13.97 12.78 -22.85
CA SER A 6 15.03 11.90 -22.35
C SER A 6 15.86 12.54 -21.24
N ASN A 7 15.22 13.28 -20.31
CA ASN A 7 15.88 13.77 -19.09
C ASN A 7 14.88 13.87 -17.94
N LEU A 8 14.16 12.78 -17.63
CA LEU A 8 13.59 12.61 -16.30
C LEU A 8 14.73 12.19 -15.36
N PRO A 9 14.79 12.71 -14.13
CA PRO A 9 15.75 12.25 -13.14
C PRO A 9 15.65 10.72 -12.97
N ASP A 10 16.76 10.02 -12.82
CA ASP A 10 16.79 8.56 -12.62
C ASP A 10 15.86 8.10 -11.46
N SER A 11 15.62 8.99 -10.48
CA SER A 11 14.67 8.77 -9.37
C SER A 11 13.21 8.54 -9.81
N TRP A 12 12.76 9.12 -10.92
CA TRP A 12 11.38 8.96 -11.42
C TRP A 12 11.16 7.57 -12.02
N ASN A 13 12.13 7.07 -12.77
CA ASN A 13 12.08 5.73 -13.35
C ASN A 13 12.01 4.67 -12.24
N ASP A 14 12.69 4.92 -11.12
CA ASP A 14 12.71 4.02 -9.97
C ASP A 14 11.35 3.96 -9.25
N VAL A 15 10.62 5.08 -9.16
CA VAL A 15 9.29 5.16 -8.55
C VAL A 15 8.22 4.51 -9.41
N ASP A 16 8.23 4.75 -10.73
CA ASP A 16 7.29 4.14 -11.66
C ASP A 16 7.47 2.61 -11.70
N GLU A 17 8.70 2.15 -11.61
CA GLU A 17 9.00 0.73 -11.48
C GLU A 17 8.45 0.16 -10.16
N LEU A 18 8.64 0.84 -9.02
CA LEU A 18 8.09 0.43 -7.74
C LEU A 18 6.55 0.37 -7.76
N ILE A 19 5.90 1.36 -8.36
CA ILE A 19 4.43 1.39 -8.52
C ILE A 19 3.99 0.20 -9.39
N SER A 20 4.70 -0.08 -10.48
CA SER A 20 4.40 -1.22 -11.35
C SER A 20 4.54 -2.56 -10.61
N ILE A 21 5.61 -2.72 -9.81
CA ILE A 21 5.81 -3.90 -8.97
C ILE A 21 4.69 -4.03 -7.94
N LEU A 22 4.35 -2.96 -7.22
CA LEU A 22 3.27 -2.96 -6.23
C LEU A 22 1.93 -3.30 -6.87
N SER A 23 1.66 -2.80 -8.08
CA SER A 23 0.46 -3.16 -8.85
C SER A 23 0.42 -4.65 -9.18
N ALA A 24 1.54 -5.24 -9.59
CA ALA A 24 1.65 -6.69 -9.83
C ALA A 24 1.44 -7.52 -8.55
N TRP A 25 1.71 -6.94 -7.37
CA TRP A 25 1.42 -7.51 -6.05
C TRP A 25 0.01 -7.19 -5.55
N GLY A 26 -0.85 -6.66 -6.39
CA GLY A 26 -2.24 -6.40 -6.05
C GLY A 26 -2.52 -5.05 -5.40
N ILE A 27 -1.56 -4.13 -5.34
CA ILE A 27 -1.72 -2.75 -4.84
C ILE A 27 -1.89 -1.81 -6.02
N SER A 28 -3.10 -1.75 -6.56
CA SER A 28 -3.40 -1.00 -7.79
C SER A 28 -3.86 0.44 -7.57
N TYR A 29 -4.19 0.84 -6.34
CA TYR A 29 -4.67 2.21 -6.05
C TYR A 29 -3.61 3.30 -6.24
N LEU A 30 -2.34 2.93 -6.38
CA LEU A 30 -1.25 3.85 -6.72
C LEU A 30 -1.21 4.18 -8.22
N VAL A 31 -1.73 3.28 -9.04
CA VAL A 31 -1.87 3.46 -10.49
C VAL A 31 -3.19 4.17 -10.73
N GLY A 32 -3.20 5.32 -11.41
CA GLY A 32 -4.46 5.94 -11.82
C GLY A 32 -5.33 4.96 -12.60
N LEU A 33 -6.64 5.16 -12.60
CA LEU A 33 -7.65 4.24 -13.16
C LEU A 33 -7.44 3.83 -14.64
N ASP A 34 -6.50 4.45 -15.34
CA ASP A 34 -6.24 4.22 -16.77
C ASP A 34 -5.22 3.09 -17.08
N HIS A 35 -4.59 2.52 -16.07
CA HIS A 35 -3.59 1.47 -16.28
C HIS A 35 -4.17 0.10 -15.91
N GLY A 36 -4.88 -0.50 -16.84
CA GLY A 36 -5.36 -1.89 -16.74
C GLY A 36 -4.22 -2.91 -16.83
N ALA A 37 -3.30 -2.89 -15.88
CA ALA A 37 -2.34 -3.97 -15.73
C ALA A 37 -3.06 -5.15 -15.06
N SER A 38 -3.32 -6.22 -15.82
CA SER A 38 -3.71 -7.52 -15.26
C SER A 38 -2.64 -7.96 -14.27
N PRO A 39 -3.01 -8.37 -13.05
CA PRO A 39 -2.04 -8.93 -12.12
C PRO A 39 -1.44 -10.18 -12.71
N SER A 40 -0.22 -10.07 -13.21
CA SER A 40 0.57 -11.24 -13.55
C SER A 40 1.06 -11.85 -12.23
N SER A 41 0.70 -13.08 -11.94
CA SER A 41 1.21 -13.80 -10.77
C SER A 41 2.70 -14.04 -10.97
N ILE A 42 3.51 -13.08 -10.60
CA ILE A 42 4.96 -13.22 -10.55
C ILE A 42 5.24 -14.01 -9.27
N ALA A 43 5.71 -15.25 -9.43
CA ALA A 43 6.28 -15.97 -8.30
C ALA A 43 7.56 -15.22 -7.88
N ILE A 44 7.47 -14.48 -6.80
CA ILE A 44 8.60 -13.67 -6.32
C ILE A 44 9.38 -14.52 -5.33
N ASP A 45 10.67 -14.66 -5.59
CA ASP A 45 11.58 -15.29 -4.65
C ASP A 45 11.83 -14.38 -3.41
N GLN A 46 12.27 -14.99 -2.34
CA GLN A 46 12.52 -14.30 -1.07
C GLN A 46 13.46 -13.10 -1.22
N GLN A 47 14.49 -13.23 -2.04
CA GLN A 47 15.51 -12.19 -2.21
C GLN A 47 14.93 -10.96 -2.92
N SER A 48 14.08 -11.17 -3.92
CA SER A 48 13.36 -10.09 -4.59
C SER A 48 12.39 -9.37 -3.66
N ALA A 49 11.75 -10.10 -2.74
CA ALA A 49 10.88 -9.51 -1.71
C ALA A 49 11.67 -8.64 -0.72
N VAL A 50 12.84 -9.11 -0.26
CA VAL A 50 13.73 -8.32 0.62
C VAL A 50 14.16 -7.03 -0.07
N ALA A 51 14.62 -7.13 -1.32
CA ALA A 51 15.03 -5.96 -2.09
C ALA A 51 13.89 -4.95 -2.30
N LEU A 52 12.67 -5.43 -2.59
CA LEU A 52 11.49 -4.57 -2.69
C LEU A 52 11.21 -3.82 -1.39
N ILE A 53 11.19 -4.51 -0.25
CA ILE A 53 10.94 -3.91 1.07
C ILE A 53 11.98 -2.83 1.38
N GLN A 54 13.25 -3.11 1.10
CA GLN A 54 14.34 -2.14 1.30
C GLN A 54 14.22 -0.93 0.37
N ARG A 55 13.85 -1.13 -0.91
CA ARG A 55 13.62 -0.03 -1.87
C ARG A 55 12.45 0.85 -1.43
N LEU A 56 11.33 0.26 -1.02
CA LEU A 56 10.19 1.00 -0.49
C LEU A 56 10.58 1.84 0.74
N ALA A 57 11.33 1.26 1.67
CA ALA A 57 11.79 1.98 2.87
C ALA A 57 12.75 3.14 2.55
N ARG A 58 13.45 3.12 1.42
CA ARG A 58 14.31 4.22 0.94
C ARG A 58 13.55 5.30 0.17
N CYS A 59 12.29 5.08 -0.17
CA CYS A 59 11.50 5.99 -1.00
C CYS A 59 10.99 7.20 -0.19
N ASP A 60 11.87 8.14 0.14
CA ASP A 60 11.55 9.32 0.96
C ASP A 60 10.80 10.40 0.21
N GLU A 61 11.12 10.58 -1.07
CA GLU A 61 10.53 11.62 -1.92
C GLU A 61 9.04 11.34 -2.21
N TYR A 62 8.62 10.07 -2.06
CA TYR A 62 7.25 9.62 -2.33
C TYR A 62 6.68 8.83 -1.13
N PRO A 63 6.34 9.51 -0.04
CA PRO A 63 5.85 8.87 1.19
C PRO A 63 4.67 7.92 0.95
N ARG A 64 3.78 8.25 0.00
CA ARG A 64 2.62 7.41 -0.34
C ARG A 64 3.04 6.05 -0.90
N VAL A 65 4.10 6.00 -1.71
CA VAL A 65 4.64 4.74 -2.27
C VAL A 65 5.33 3.93 -1.17
N ARG A 66 6.12 4.57 -0.32
CA ARG A 66 6.74 3.94 0.86
C ARG A 66 5.69 3.34 1.78
N ASP A 67 4.68 4.12 2.13
CA ASP A 67 3.66 3.73 3.11
C ASP A 67 2.69 2.65 2.55
N ALA A 68 2.66 2.44 1.22
CA ALA A 68 1.98 1.31 0.58
C ALA A 68 2.52 -0.06 1.03
N SER A 69 3.71 -0.10 1.67
CA SER A 69 4.20 -1.28 2.39
C SER A 69 3.21 -1.80 3.43
N ILE A 70 2.38 -0.93 4.03
CA ILE A 70 1.34 -1.33 4.98
C ILE A 70 0.31 -2.23 4.28
N SER A 71 -0.21 -1.79 3.13
CA SER A 71 -1.15 -2.58 2.33
C SER A 71 -0.51 -3.87 1.81
N LEU A 72 0.77 -3.78 1.41
CA LEU A 72 1.54 -4.95 0.96
C LEU A 72 1.61 -6.02 2.06
N PHE A 73 1.94 -5.66 3.29
CA PHE A 73 2.05 -6.59 4.40
C PHE A 73 0.68 -7.14 4.85
N LEU A 74 -0.40 -6.35 4.70
CA LEU A 74 -1.76 -6.80 4.99
C LEU A 74 -2.26 -7.83 3.96
N LEU A 75 -1.92 -7.65 2.68
CA LEU A 75 -2.29 -8.57 1.59
C LEU A 75 -1.41 -9.82 1.58
N HIS A 76 -0.14 -9.69 1.95
CA HIS A 76 0.89 -10.70 1.81
C HIS A 76 1.56 -11.05 3.15
N PRO A 77 0.84 -11.72 4.07
CA PRO A 77 1.41 -12.09 5.37
C PRO A 77 2.61 -13.05 5.26
N GLU A 78 2.76 -13.74 4.14
CA GLU A 78 3.91 -14.60 3.82
C GLU A 78 5.22 -13.81 3.69
N LEU A 79 5.17 -12.49 3.49
CA LEU A 79 6.36 -11.63 3.44
C LEU A 79 7.04 -11.44 4.80
N ALA A 80 6.48 -11.96 5.88
CA ALA A 80 7.03 -11.79 7.22
C ALA A 80 8.51 -12.21 7.33
N ASP A 81 8.92 -13.27 6.62
CA ASP A 81 10.33 -13.69 6.58
C ASP A 81 11.21 -12.68 5.86
N ALA A 82 10.75 -12.16 4.72
CA ALA A 82 11.46 -11.13 3.98
C ALA A 82 11.56 -9.82 4.76
N VAL A 83 10.51 -9.44 5.50
CA VAL A 83 10.54 -8.26 6.39
C VAL A 83 11.59 -8.42 7.49
N LEU A 84 11.65 -9.59 8.15
CA LEU A 84 12.66 -9.86 9.18
C LEU A 84 14.07 -9.81 8.61
N GLN A 85 14.27 -10.40 7.44
CA GLN A 85 15.57 -10.39 6.76
C GLN A 85 15.95 -8.96 6.34
N ALA A 86 15.03 -8.18 5.80
CA ALA A 86 15.26 -6.79 5.44
C ALA A 86 15.63 -5.93 6.66
N ILE A 87 14.98 -6.13 7.82
CA ILE A 87 15.34 -5.48 9.07
C ILE A 87 16.78 -5.83 9.50
N HIS A 88 17.20 -7.09 9.30
CA HIS A 88 18.51 -7.55 9.72
C HIS A 88 19.65 -7.10 8.80
N GLU A 89 19.37 -6.99 7.50
CA GLU A 89 20.38 -6.71 6.46
C GLU A 89 20.53 -5.22 6.11
N SER A 90 19.57 -4.38 6.55
CA SER A 90 19.57 -2.95 6.23
C SER A 90 20.45 -2.14 7.19
N ASP A 91 20.84 -0.96 6.72
CA ASP A 91 21.43 0.05 7.61
C ASP A 91 20.43 0.51 8.68
N PRO A 92 20.91 1.16 9.77
CA PRO A 92 20.06 1.50 10.91
C PRO A 92 18.86 2.40 10.56
N GLU A 93 18.99 3.30 9.59
CA GLU A 93 17.93 4.22 9.19
C GLU A 93 16.82 3.48 8.45
N ILE A 94 17.18 2.66 7.48
CA ILE A 94 16.24 1.84 6.71
C ILE A 94 15.58 0.78 7.61
N THR A 95 16.35 0.16 8.50
CA THR A 95 15.84 -0.76 9.53
C THR A 95 14.75 -0.09 10.37
N GLU A 96 14.99 1.15 10.83
CA GLU A 96 13.99 1.88 11.62
C GLU A 96 12.72 2.15 10.83
N ARG A 97 12.82 2.54 9.57
CA ARG A 97 11.66 2.78 8.70
C ARG A 97 10.85 1.51 8.45
N ILE A 98 11.52 0.40 8.14
CA ILE A 98 10.86 -0.91 7.99
C ILE A 98 10.14 -1.29 9.29
N ALA A 99 10.80 -1.09 10.43
CA ALA A 99 10.23 -1.41 11.74
C ALA A 99 8.98 -0.56 12.05
N VAL A 100 8.99 0.74 11.73
CA VAL A 100 7.84 1.64 11.91
C VAL A 100 6.67 1.20 11.04
N LEU A 101 6.90 0.93 9.74
CA LEU A 101 5.85 0.47 8.81
C LEU A 101 5.29 -0.90 9.22
N THR A 102 6.15 -1.79 9.71
CA THR A 102 5.75 -3.10 10.27
C THR A 102 4.86 -2.92 11.49
N LEU A 103 5.25 -2.05 12.43
CA LEU A 103 4.45 -1.75 13.62
C LEU A 103 3.11 -1.09 13.27
N ALA A 104 3.11 -0.13 12.35
CA ALA A 104 1.88 0.49 11.84
C ALA A 104 0.94 -0.58 11.26
N THR A 105 1.45 -1.50 10.44
CA THR A 105 0.69 -2.64 9.90
C THR A 105 0.07 -3.48 11.00
N LEU A 106 0.86 -3.88 12.02
CA LEU A 106 0.39 -4.71 13.13
C LEU A 106 -0.71 -4.05 13.96
N TYR A 107 -0.61 -2.74 14.19
CA TYR A 107 -1.65 -2.00 14.90
C TYR A 107 -2.90 -1.80 14.04
N LEU A 108 -2.73 -1.47 12.76
CA LEU A 108 -3.83 -1.23 11.84
C LEU A 108 -4.61 -2.52 11.53
N GLN A 109 -3.94 -3.66 11.38
CA GLN A 109 -4.65 -4.94 11.18
C GLN A 109 -5.57 -5.29 12.36
N ARG A 110 -5.23 -4.88 13.59
CA ARG A 110 -6.08 -5.04 14.76
C ARG A 110 -7.21 -4.01 14.78
N LEU A 111 -6.88 -2.76 14.52
CA LEU A 111 -7.85 -1.67 14.52
C LEU A 111 -8.94 -1.86 13.45
N TRP A 112 -8.54 -2.33 12.27
CA TRP A 112 -9.41 -2.50 11.11
C TRP A 112 -9.80 -3.96 10.84
N SER A 113 -9.58 -4.86 11.80
CA SER A 113 -9.71 -6.31 11.60
C SER A 113 -11.06 -6.72 11.01
N PHE A 114 -12.17 -6.13 11.45
CA PHE A 114 -13.51 -6.42 10.92
C PHE A 114 -13.62 -6.00 9.44
N HIS A 115 -13.27 -4.77 9.10
CA HIS A 115 -13.37 -4.25 7.72
C HIS A 115 -12.45 -5.00 6.77
N LEU A 116 -11.21 -5.27 7.21
CA LEU A 116 -10.26 -6.06 6.44
C LEU A 116 -10.76 -7.49 6.21
N THR A 117 -11.38 -8.12 7.24
CA THR A 117 -11.96 -9.45 7.07
C THR A 117 -13.10 -9.46 6.06
N MET A 118 -13.95 -8.44 6.07
CA MET A 118 -15.05 -8.31 5.12
C MET A 118 -14.54 -8.07 3.69
N ALA A 119 -13.55 -7.21 3.51
CA ALA A 119 -13.03 -6.85 2.21
C ALA A 119 -12.15 -7.97 1.59
N LEU A 120 -11.29 -8.60 2.40
CA LEU A 120 -10.38 -9.64 1.93
C LEU A 120 -10.99 -11.04 1.90
N GLY A 121 -12.16 -11.24 2.53
CA GLY A 121 -12.78 -12.56 2.68
C GLY A 121 -12.10 -13.48 3.71
N HIS A 122 -11.07 -13.01 4.38
CA HIS A 122 -10.36 -13.73 5.46
C HIS A 122 -9.78 -12.74 6.48
N ALA A 123 -9.55 -13.21 7.70
CA ALA A 123 -8.92 -12.38 8.72
C ALA A 123 -7.48 -12.04 8.32
N PRO A 124 -7.05 -10.77 8.49
CA PRO A 124 -5.65 -10.39 8.26
C PRO A 124 -4.75 -11.17 9.22
N SER A 125 -3.66 -11.71 8.73
CA SER A 125 -2.84 -12.69 9.46
C SER A 125 -1.35 -12.38 9.47
N PHE A 126 -0.96 -11.10 9.27
CA PHE A 126 0.45 -10.74 9.40
C PHE A 126 0.94 -11.07 10.82
N PRO A 127 2.01 -11.87 10.98
CA PRO A 127 2.27 -12.62 12.20
C PRO A 127 2.86 -11.76 13.32
N GLU A 128 2.04 -11.21 14.20
CA GLU A 128 2.44 -10.35 15.32
C GLU A 128 3.56 -10.94 16.18
N HIS A 129 3.44 -12.22 16.55
CA HIS A 129 4.38 -12.85 17.48
C HIS A 129 5.83 -12.80 16.99
N ARG A 130 6.05 -12.80 15.68
CA ARG A 130 7.39 -12.73 15.07
C ARG A 130 8.05 -11.37 15.24
N PHE A 131 7.26 -10.32 15.39
CA PHE A 131 7.70 -8.93 15.51
C PHE A 131 7.62 -8.37 16.93
N ALA A 132 7.40 -9.25 17.93
CA ALA A 132 7.22 -8.84 19.32
C ALA A 132 8.41 -8.01 19.86
N PHE A 133 9.59 -8.23 19.35
CA PHE A 133 10.78 -7.47 19.73
C PHE A 133 10.67 -5.99 19.33
N LEU A 134 9.95 -5.64 18.26
CA LEU A 134 9.85 -4.27 17.77
C LEU A 134 9.10 -3.35 18.76
N TRP A 135 7.94 -3.78 19.27
CA TRP A 135 7.23 -2.96 20.26
C TRP A 135 7.82 -3.05 21.65
N LYS A 136 8.39 -4.21 22.01
CA LYS A 136 9.05 -4.38 23.32
C LYS A 136 10.28 -3.49 23.43
N SER A 137 11.16 -3.47 22.43
CA SER A 137 12.39 -2.65 22.44
C SER A 137 12.09 -1.15 22.47
N ARG A 138 10.92 -0.73 21.96
CA ARG A 138 10.47 0.67 21.95
C ARG A 138 9.55 1.03 23.11
N ASN A 139 9.30 0.08 24.01
CA ASN A 139 8.36 0.26 25.14
C ASN A 139 6.96 0.70 24.67
N LEU A 140 6.50 0.16 23.53
CA LEU A 140 5.18 0.42 22.97
C LEU A 140 4.19 -0.65 23.44
N PRO A 141 2.88 -0.31 23.54
CA PRO A 141 1.82 -1.28 23.81
C PRO A 141 1.80 -2.40 22.77
N PRO A 142 1.50 -3.66 23.16
CA PRO A 142 1.34 -4.74 22.18
C PRO A 142 0.11 -4.50 21.27
N PRO A 143 0.11 -5.02 20.02
CA PRO A 143 -0.98 -4.80 19.07
C PRO A 143 -2.35 -5.26 19.58
N ALA A 144 -2.42 -6.31 20.39
CA ALA A 144 -3.67 -6.78 20.98
C ALA A 144 -4.27 -5.79 22.01
N TYR A 145 -3.51 -4.87 22.56
CA TYR A 145 -3.99 -3.93 23.57
C TYR A 145 -4.92 -2.88 22.93
N HIS A 146 -6.18 -2.84 23.40
CA HIS A 146 -7.24 -1.99 22.88
C HIS A 146 -7.31 -1.96 21.34
N TYR A 147 -7.26 -3.14 20.74
CA TYR A 147 -7.36 -3.31 19.28
C TYR A 147 -6.35 -2.47 18.49
N GLY A 148 -5.15 -2.31 19.00
CA GLY A 148 -4.08 -1.58 18.32
C GLY A 148 -4.10 -0.06 18.48
N LYS A 149 -5.22 0.54 18.93
CA LYS A 149 -5.40 2.00 18.97
C LYS A 149 -4.30 2.72 19.77
N TYR A 150 -4.03 2.29 20.98
CA TYR A 150 -3.03 2.94 21.83
C TYR A 150 -1.61 2.70 21.35
N GLY A 151 -1.35 1.53 20.74
CA GLY A 151 -0.06 1.24 20.13
C GLY A 151 0.21 2.16 18.93
N LEU A 152 -0.81 2.40 18.10
CA LEU A 152 -0.69 3.31 16.95
C LEU A 152 -0.45 4.76 17.39
N LEU A 153 -1.16 5.23 18.43
CA LEU A 153 -0.94 6.56 19.00
C LEU A 153 0.47 6.71 19.60
N ALA A 154 0.93 5.72 20.36
CA ALA A 154 2.26 5.73 20.96
C ALA A 154 3.37 5.65 19.88
N LEU A 155 3.15 4.91 18.80
CA LEU A 155 4.06 4.86 17.64
C LEU A 155 4.16 6.25 16.97
N GLN A 156 3.02 6.90 16.74
CA GLN A 156 3.00 8.27 16.20
C GLN A 156 3.79 9.24 17.06
N GLU A 157 3.57 9.24 18.39
CA GLU A 157 4.30 10.10 19.30
C GLU A 157 5.81 9.81 19.31
N ALA A 158 6.20 8.54 19.17
CA ALA A 158 7.59 8.15 19.06
C ALA A 158 8.22 8.70 17.76
N GLU A 159 7.50 8.60 16.62
CA GLU A 159 7.96 9.11 15.34
C GLU A 159 8.03 10.63 15.30
N GLN A 160 7.05 11.33 15.86
CA GLN A 160 7.09 12.79 15.98
C GLN A 160 8.32 13.26 16.79
N ARG A 161 8.63 12.56 17.89
CA ARG A 161 9.82 12.87 18.71
C ARG A 161 11.13 12.59 17.96
N ARG A 162 11.16 11.50 17.19
CA ARG A 162 12.35 11.08 16.43
C ARG A 162 12.65 12.02 15.27
N THR A 163 11.61 12.40 14.51
CA THR A 163 11.74 13.19 13.29
C THR A 163 11.68 14.69 13.53
N GLY A 164 11.17 15.13 14.68
CA GLY A 164 10.86 16.53 14.93
C GLY A 164 9.64 17.06 14.13
N TYR A 165 8.96 16.21 13.38
CA TYR A 165 7.80 16.57 12.58
C TYR A 165 6.52 16.55 13.45
N PRO A 166 5.77 17.66 13.52
CA PRO A 166 4.54 17.73 14.31
C PRO A 166 3.32 17.10 13.63
N PHE A 167 3.46 16.58 12.43
CA PHE A 167 2.35 16.05 11.63
C PHE A 167 1.88 14.67 12.07
N THR A 168 0.63 14.34 11.71
CA THR A 168 -0.02 13.09 12.08
C THR A 168 0.30 11.99 11.06
N PHE A 169 1.27 11.15 11.34
CA PHE A 169 1.56 9.95 10.53
C PHE A 169 0.38 8.96 10.48
N ILE A 170 -0.47 8.94 11.53
CA ILE A 170 -1.64 8.05 11.59
C ILE A 170 -2.58 8.26 10.41
N GLY A 171 -2.83 9.52 10.02
CA GLY A 171 -3.69 9.81 8.88
C GLY A 171 -3.19 9.19 7.58
N ASP A 172 -1.88 9.27 7.34
CA ASP A 172 -1.27 8.71 6.16
C ASP A 172 -1.30 7.17 6.19
N TRP A 173 -1.01 6.55 7.35
CA TRP A 173 -1.04 5.11 7.53
C TRP A 173 -2.46 4.54 7.43
N GLN A 174 -3.47 5.21 8.01
CA GLN A 174 -4.87 4.81 7.87
C GLN A 174 -5.35 4.93 6.43
N ASN A 175 -4.94 5.98 5.73
CA ASN A 175 -5.28 6.16 4.32
C ASN A 175 -4.80 4.99 3.44
N GLN A 176 -3.68 4.31 3.78
CA GLN A 176 -3.26 3.11 3.05
C GLN A 176 -4.28 1.97 3.21
N VAL A 177 -4.82 1.80 4.43
CA VAL A 177 -5.87 0.80 4.69
C VAL A 177 -7.18 1.18 3.98
N ASP A 178 -7.58 2.45 4.04
CA ASP A 178 -8.79 2.93 3.36
C ASP A 178 -8.71 2.72 1.84
N GLN A 179 -7.56 3.03 1.23
CA GLN A 179 -7.33 2.79 -0.20
C GLN A 179 -7.38 1.29 -0.55
N LEU A 180 -6.80 0.45 0.32
CA LEU A 180 -6.87 -1.00 0.13
C LEU A 180 -8.31 -1.50 0.21
N LEU A 181 -9.09 -1.05 1.19
CA LEU A 181 -10.49 -1.42 1.35
C LEU A 181 -11.32 -1.01 0.14
N LEU A 182 -11.17 0.23 -0.34
CA LEU A 182 -11.84 0.73 -1.54
C LEU A 182 -11.47 -0.08 -2.79
N GLN A 183 -10.20 -0.45 -2.92
CA GLN A 183 -9.72 -1.28 -4.02
C GLN A 183 -10.36 -2.68 -3.99
N GLU A 184 -10.40 -3.34 -2.84
CA GLU A 184 -10.98 -4.67 -2.71
C GLU A 184 -12.51 -4.62 -2.88
N GLU A 185 -13.18 -3.60 -2.36
CA GLU A 185 -14.60 -3.36 -2.59
C GLU A 185 -14.89 -3.17 -4.09
N ALA A 186 -14.09 -2.40 -4.80
CA ALA A 186 -14.23 -2.21 -6.24
C ALA A 186 -14.07 -3.52 -7.02
N LYS A 187 -13.17 -4.43 -6.60
CA LYS A 187 -13.02 -5.77 -7.20
C LYS A 187 -14.27 -6.62 -7.00
N HIS A 188 -14.89 -6.56 -5.81
CA HIS A 188 -16.13 -7.29 -5.52
C HIS A 188 -17.34 -6.68 -6.24
N HIS A 189 -17.35 -5.38 -6.44
CA HIS A 189 -18.37 -4.64 -7.15
C HIS A 189 -18.03 -4.42 -8.62
N GLN A 190 -17.23 -5.26 -9.25
CA GLN A 190 -17.14 -5.30 -10.71
C GLN A 190 -18.52 -5.61 -11.30
N ILE A 191 -19.46 -4.73 -11.00
CA ILE A 191 -20.65 -4.51 -11.77
C ILE A 191 -20.12 -4.04 -13.12
N HIS A 192 -20.25 -4.90 -14.12
CA HIS A 192 -20.31 -4.47 -15.51
C HIS A 192 -21.35 -3.37 -15.58
N ILE A 193 -20.94 -2.10 -15.46
CA ILE A 193 -21.73 -0.99 -15.96
C ILE A 193 -21.51 -1.10 -17.48
N PRO A 194 -22.48 -1.64 -18.25
CA PRO A 194 -22.36 -1.55 -19.68
C PRO A 194 -22.36 -0.05 -19.96
N LEU A 195 -21.30 0.48 -20.52
CA LEU A 195 -21.28 1.80 -21.13
C LEU A 195 -22.30 1.75 -22.25
N GLN A 196 -23.57 2.01 -21.92
CA GLN A 196 -24.56 2.36 -22.89
C GLN A 196 -24.19 3.77 -23.36
N LEU A 197 -23.34 3.80 -24.39
CA LEU A 197 -23.21 5.00 -25.20
C LEU A 197 -24.63 5.37 -25.67
N PRO A 198 -25.06 6.64 -25.52
CA PRO A 198 -26.33 7.08 -26.08
C PRO A 198 -26.30 6.73 -27.56
N GLN A 199 -27.24 5.89 -27.98
CA GLN A 199 -27.44 5.68 -29.40
C GLN A 199 -27.88 7.03 -29.95
N GLU A 200 -27.07 7.63 -30.83
CA GLU A 200 -27.49 8.76 -31.63
C GLU A 200 -28.75 8.32 -32.40
N GLU A 201 -29.90 8.82 -31.96
CA GLU A 201 -31.12 8.75 -32.75
C GLU A 201 -30.86 9.41 -34.10
N LYS A 202 -30.68 8.59 -35.14
CA LYS A 202 -30.72 9.06 -36.50
C LYS A 202 -32.13 9.68 -36.71
N GLN A 203 -32.19 11.01 -36.66
CA GLN A 203 -33.32 11.75 -37.16
C GLN A 203 -33.43 11.49 -38.69
N ASP A 204 -34.32 10.57 -39.03
CA ASP A 204 -34.75 10.41 -40.42
C ASP A 204 -35.40 11.73 -40.87
N GLY A 205 -34.68 12.41 -41.76
CA GLY A 205 -35.17 13.61 -42.41
C GLY A 205 -36.42 13.30 -43.21
N GLN A 206 -37.58 13.75 -42.73
CA GLN A 206 -38.79 13.86 -43.59
C GLN A 206 -38.56 14.99 -44.58
N GLU A 207 -38.30 14.63 -45.83
CA GLU A 207 -38.41 15.53 -46.98
C GLU A 207 -39.89 15.91 -47.15
N LEU A 208 -40.23 17.15 -46.87
CA LEU A 208 -41.45 17.79 -47.25
C LEU A 208 -41.36 18.20 -48.73
N HIS A 209 -41.97 17.44 -49.60
CA HIS A 209 -42.31 17.91 -50.97
C HIS A 209 -43.53 18.88 -50.91
N LEU A 210 -43.27 20.11 -51.38
CA LEU A 210 -44.29 21.05 -51.91
C LEU A 210 -44.12 21.16 -53.39
#